data_4991558d8bf9394ff6f2068473a7fd4a
#
_entry.id   4991558d8bf9394ff6f2068473a7fd4a
#
_cell.length_a   1.000
_cell.length_b   1.000
_cell.length_c   1.000
_cell.angle_alpha   90.00
_cell.angle_beta   90.00
_cell.angle_gamma   90.00
#
_symmetry.space_group_name_H-M   'P 1'
#
loop_
_entity.id
_entity.type
_entity.pdbx_description
1 polymer ?
#
loop_
_entity_poly.entity_id
_entity_poly.type
_entity_poly.pdbx_seq_one_letter_code
_entity_poly.pdbx_strand_id
1 'polypeptide(L)'
;RGLGDVYKRQVYKVSTEERTKYKCSEWILHTRTRSSGSYEDKQKQNETIRKARQLFEGTFYNDWYGTNAYTNLNDYTKFSPLEKGISIIASNSIEKLSQIENCLAGYKNEVSDSFANMNIESMKELLKTKDPSIMLYNSLMPFLVAILEYFYGQCFANFIKYDTNARNLLIDEKLKIGIADVIAILQKENSLEQIIAQSYNFQNLDSINKAYKKYLSIDVMSILSERKKVNRKIIRVLVKIQEILDARHRFVHELDINYNLTKQAYLDYIATVECAILLTVESFKQRGLKIEIDH
;
A
#
# COMPACT_ATOMS: atom_id res chain seq x y z
N ARG A 1 12.71 -4.60 -13.24
CA ARG A 1 13.11 -3.97 -11.96
C ARG A 1 12.39 -4.73 -10.86
N GLY A 2 13.15 -5.39 -9.95
CA GLY A 2 12.63 -6.27 -8.94
C GLY A 2 11.74 -5.56 -7.92
N LEU A 3 10.94 -6.35 -7.21
CA LEU A 3 10.14 -5.99 -6.03
C LEU A 3 10.89 -4.93 -5.21
N GLY A 4 10.31 -3.75 -5.07
CA GLY A 4 10.90 -2.49 -4.60
C GLY A 4 11.87 -2.62 -3.41
N ASP A 5 12.80 -1.70 -3.35
CA ASP A 5 13.97 -1.71 -2.49
C ASP A 5 13.66 -2.19 -1.06
N VAL A 6 14.07 -3.43 -0.77
CA VAL A 6 14.01 -4.02 0.57
C VAL A 6 14.96 -3.28 1.53
N TYR A 7 15.91 -2.54 0.96
CA TYR A 7 16.89 -1.75 1.67
C TYR A 7 16.95 -0.33 1.10
N LYS A 8 16.66 0.67 1.94
CA LYS A 8 16.71 2.10 1.59
C LYS A 8 17.82 2.80 2.36
N ARG A 9 18.46 3.78 1.72
CA ARG A 9 19.43 4.72 2.32
C ARG A 9 19.02 6.13 1.99
N GLN A 10 19.03 7.00 2.98
CA GLN A 10 18.76 8.42 2.80
C GLN A 10 19.74 9.22 3.66
N VAL A 11 20.30 10.28 3.06
CA VAL A 11 21.11 11.25 3.78
C VAL A 11 20.39 12.58 3.68
N TYR A 12 20.13 13.23 4.79
CA TYR A 12 19.48 14.52 4.80
C TYR A 12 20.09 15.46 5.85
N LYS A 13 19.95 16.76 5.58
CA LYS A 13 20.38 17.80 6.49
C LYS A 13 19.30 18.00 7.54
N VAL A 14 19.72 18.05 8.79
CA VAL A 14 18.83 18.12 9.94
C VAL A 14 18.46 19.57 10.22
N SER A 15 17.21 19.83 10.59
CA SER A 15 16.78 21.16 11.06
C SER A 15 17.41 21.51 12.42
N THR A 16 17.39 22.79 12.77
CA THR A 16 17.91 23.25 14.08
C THR A 16 17.16 22.62 15.24
N GLU A 17 15.85 22.43 15.08
CA GLU A 17 14.99 21.80 16.10
C GLU A 17 15.34 20.32 16.30
N GLU A 18 15.53 19.59 15.20
CA GLU A 18 15.93 18.18 15.25
C GLU A 18 17.33 17.99 15.84
N ARG A 19 18.27 18.90 15.55
CA ARG A 19 19.60 18.87 16.16
C ARG A 19 19.52 18.93 17.68
N THR A 20 18.68 19.83 18.21
CA THR A 20 18.50 19.99 19.64
C THR A 20 17.81 18.77 20.25
N LYS A 21 16.76 18.26 19.57
CA LYS A 21 15.97 17.11 20.02
C LYS A 21 16.78 15.83 20.06
N TYR A 22 17.54 15.55 19.01
CA TYR A 22 18.28 14.28 18.85
C TYR A 22 19.76 14.39 19.20
N LYS A 23 20.23 15.57 19.60
CA LYS A 23 21.65 15.86 19.93
C LYS A 23 22.60 15.37 18.82
N CYS A 24 22.21 15.56 17.56
CA CYS A 24 22.92 15.08 16.39
C CYS A 24 23.70 16.19 15.66
N SER A 25 24.58 15.81 14.75
CA SER A 25 25.30 16.70 13.84
C SER A 25 24.38 17.28 12.75
N GLU A 26 24.97 17.95 11.75
CA GLU A 26 24.19 18.55 10.65
C GLU A 26 23.51 17.54 9.73
N TRP A 27 23.99 16.29 9.72
CA TRP A 27 23.57 15.28 8.76
C TRP A 27 23.16 14.01 9.49
N ILE A 28 22.07 13.38 8.99
CA ILE A 28 21.63 12.06 9.41
C ILE A 28 21.70 11.13 8.21
N LEU A 29 22.33 9.97 8.39
CA LEU A 29 22.20 8.82 7.51
C LEU A 29 21.12 7.90 8.07
N HIS A 30 19.98 7.85 7.38
CA HIS A 30 18.92 6.92 7.68
C HIS A 30 19.03 5.67 6.79
N THR A 31 19.00 4.49 7.40
CA THR A 31 18.97 3.22 6.68
C THR A 31 17.77 2.42 7.15
N ARG A 32 17.01 1.83 6.23
CA ARG A 32 15.86 0.99 6.54
C ARG A 32 15.97 -0.32 5.77
N THR A 33 15.81 -1.42 6.47
CA THR A 33 15.58 -2.75 5.89
C THR A 33 14.20 -3.22 6.36
N ARG A 34 13.38 -3.72 5.44
CA ARG A 34 12.08 -4.27 5.81
C ARG A 34 12.24 -5.50 6.70
N SER A 35 11.25 -5.79 7.53
CA SER A 35 11.21 -7.00 8.37
C SER A 35 11.36 -8.27 7.53
N SER A 36 10.73 -8.30 6.35
CA SER A 36 10.87 -9.36 5.33
C SER A 36 12.19 -9.35 4.56
N GLY A 37 13.12 -8.43 4.86
CA GLY A 37 14.43 -8.32 4.23
C GLY A 37 15.29 -9.57 4.45
N SER A 38 16.18 -9.89 3.50
CA SER A 38 17.09 -11.03 3.61
C SER A 38 18.17 -10.80 4.69
N TYR A 39 18.84 -11.88 5.06
CA TYR A 39 20.02 -11.79 5.92
C TYR A 39 21.06 -10.83 5.33
N GLU A 40 21.30 -10.91 4.01
CA GLU A 40 22.25 -10.07 3.28
C GLU A 40 21.84 -8.61 3.30
N ASP A 41 20.54 -8.29 3.22
CA ASP A 41 20.03 -6.92 3.31
C ASP A 41 20.30 -6.33 4.70
N LYS A 42 20.05 -7.10 5.76
CA LYS A 42 20.31 -6.70 7.14
C LYS A 42 21.82 -6.58 7.42
N GLN A 43 22.63 -7.47 6.85
CA GLN A 43 24.09 -7.39 6.92
C GLN A 43 24.60 -6.11 6.24
N LYS A 44 24.15 -5.80 5.03
CA LYS A 44 24.49 -4.55 4.32
C LYS A 44 24.08 -3.30 5.09
N GLN A 45 22.96 -3.33 5.79
CA GLN A 45 22.54 -2.25 6.68
C GLN A 45 23.59 -2.04 7.79
N ASN A 46 23.93 -3.10 8.50
CA ASN A 46 24.95 -3.04 9.55
C ASN A 46 26.32 -2.57 9.03
N GLU A 47 26.76 -3.07 7.86
CA GLU A 47 28.00 -2.66 7.22
C GLU A 47 27.99 -1.17 6.83
N THR A 48 26.85 -0.67 6.32
CA THR A 48 26.71 0.75 5.97
C THR A 48 26.84 1.64 7.20
N ILE A 49 26.21 1.27 8.30
CA ILE A 49 26.32 2.01 9.57
C ILE A 49 27.75 1.96 10.12
N ARG A 50 28.42 0.80 10.06
CA ARG A 50 29.83 0.67 10.47
C ARG A 50 30.74 1.59 9.65
N LYS A 51 30.62 1.59 8.32
CA LYS A 51 31.39 2.46 7.44
C LYS A 51 31.13 3.94 7.70
N ALA A 52 29.87 4.33 7.87
CA ALA A 52 29.52 5.70 8.20
C ALA A 52 30.16 6.15 9.53
N ARG A 53 30.10 5.29 10.56
CA ARG A 53 30.71 5.55 11.86
C ARG A 53 32.23 5.67 11.78
N GLN A 54 32.90 4.85 10.96
CA GLN A 54 34.35 4.91 10.77
C GLN A 54 34.77 6.20 10.07
N LEU A 55 33.97 6.72 9.13
CA LEU A 55 34.31 7.90 8.32
C LEU A 55 33.92 9.22 8.99
N PHE A 56 32.84 9.26 9.71
CA PHE A 56 32.24 10.50 10.22
C PHE A 56 32.16 10.55 11.74
N GLU A 57 32.56 9.48 12.41
CA GLU A 57 32.36 9.32 13.85
C GLU A 57 30.87 9.49 14.23
N GLY A 58 30.53 9.60 15.47
CA GLY A 58 29.15 9.84 15.89
C GLY A 58 28.43 8.62 16.43
N THR A 59 27.18 8.85 16.82
CA THR A 59 26.30 7.84 17.40
C THR A 59 25.26 7.38 16.39
N PHE A 60 24.74 6.18 16.57
CA PHE A 60 23.63 5.68 15.77
C PHE A 60 22.56 5.10 16.68
N TYR A 61 21.33 5.05 16.16
CA TYR A 61 20.17 4.55 16.87
C TYR A 61 19.46 3.50 16.01
N ASN A 62 19.08 2.42 16.64
CA ASN A 62 18.28 1.36 16.05
C ASN A 62 16.94 1.33 16.78
N ASP A 63 15.82 1.43 16.06
CA ASP A 63 14.48 1.50 16.65
C ASP A 63 14.12 0.29 17.50
N TRP A 64 14.71 -0.88 17.22
CA TRP A 64 14.45 -2.14 17.94
C TRP A 64 15.44 -2.41 19.06
N TYR A 65 16.70 -2.06 18.85
CA TYR A 65 17.79 -2.46 19.77
C TYR A 65 18.41 -1.27 20.53
N GLY A 66 17.99 -0.04 20.22
CA GLY A 66 18.43 1.16 20.92
C GLY A 66 19.73 1.78 20.42
N THR A 67 20.35 2.61 21.28
CA THR A 67 21.54 3.39 20.93
C THR A 67 22.77 2.51 20.78
N ASN A 68 23.53 2.75 19.72
CA ASN A 68 24.77 2.05 19.35
C ASN A 68 24.61 0.53 19.19
N ALA A 69 23.38 0.06 18.93
CA ALA A 69 23.09 -1.35 18.71
C ALA A 69 22.87 -1.65 17.21
N TYR A 70 23.55 -2.66 16.70
CA TYR A 70 23.36 -3.16 15.35
C TYR A 70 22.15 -4.10 15.29
N THR A 71 21.55 -4.25 14.11
CA THR A 71 20.52 -5.26 13.88
C THR A 71 21.09 -6.65 14.18
N ASN A 72 20.40 -7.40 15.04
CA ASN A 72 20.80 -8.78 15.37
C ASN A 72 20.51 -9.69 14.18
N LEU A 73 21.57 -10.26 13.60
CA LEU A 73 21.47 -11.14 12.44
C LEU A 73 20.96 -12.56 12.80
N ASN A 74 20.92 -12.90 14.08
CA ASN A 74 20.40 -14.19 14.55
C ASN A 74 18.86 -14.20 14.66
N ASP A 75 18.23 -13.02 14.78
CA ASP A 75 16.77 -12.86 14.82
C ASP A 75 16.17 -12.80 13.41
N TYR A 76 16.60 -13.72 12.54
CA TYR A 76 16.21 -13.73 11.15
C TYR A 76 15.09 -14.76 10.92
N THR A 77 13.91 -14.27 10.56
CA THR A 77 12.84 -15.11 10.03
C THR A 77 13.10 -15.43 8.56
N LYS A 78 13.23 -16.70 8.21
CA LYS A 78 13.34 -17.11 6.82
C LYS A 78 11.97 -17.00 6.15
N PHE A 79 11.86 -16.12 5.18
CA PHE A 79 10.71 -15.99 4.31
C PHE A 79 10.98 -16.71 2.98
N SER A 80 10.01 -17.46 2.50
CA SER A 80 10.02 -17.92 1.11
C SER A 80 9.90 -16.72 0.14
N PRO A 81 10.27 -16.88 -1.14
CA PRO A 81 10.09 -15.82 -2.13
C PRO A 81 8.64 -15.33 -2.26
N LEU A 82 7.67 -16.23 -2.10
CA LEU A 82 6.24 -15.91 -2.07
C LEU A 82 5.89 -15.01 -0.87
N GLU A 83 6.27 -15.43 0.33
CA GLU A 83 6.00 -14.70 1.58
C GLU A 83 6.66 -13.32 1.58
N LYS A 84 7.92 -13.25 1.14
CA LYS A 84 8.65 -12.00 1.01
C LYS A 84 7.96 -11.05 0.02
N GLY A 85 7.54 -11.57 -1.14
CA GLY A 85 6.82 -10.80 -2.14
C GLY A 85 5.51 -10.22 -1.62
N ILE A 86 4.68 -11.04 -0.96
CA ILE A 86 3.40 -10.59 -0.39
C ILE A 86 3.64 -9.56 0.74
N SER A 87 4.62 -9.78 1.62
CA SER A 87 4.97 -8.84 2.69
C SER A 87 5.33 -7.45 2.12
N ILE A 88 6.16 -7.42 1.07
CA ILE A 88 6.56 -6.17 0.39
C ILE A 88 5.36 -5.49 -0.27
N ILE A 89 4.51 -6.25 -0.97
CA ILE A 89 3.33 -5.71 -1.66
C ILE A 89 2.36 -5.11 -0.64
N ALA A 90 2.08 -5.82 0.45
CA ALA A 90 1.21 -5.33 1.51
C ALA A 90 1.77 -4.07 2.18
N SER A 91 3.05 -4.07 2.59
CA SER A 91 3.71 -2.90 3.19
C SER A 91 3.70 -1.69 2.25
N ASN A 92 3.98 -1.89 0.94
CA ASN A 92 3.92 -0.80 -0.05
C ASN A 92 2.50 -0.23 -0.19
N SER A 93 1.49 -1.09 -0.12
CA SER A 93 0.09 -0.65 -0.21
C SER A 93 -0.32 0.19 0.99
N ILE A 94 0.04 -0.23 2.20
CA ILE A 94 -0.20 0.53 3.44
C ILE A 94 0.58 1.84 3.45
N GLU A 95 1.87 1.83 3.04
CA GLU A 95 2.68 3.05 2.93
C GLU A 95 2.05 4.08 1.98
N LYS A 96 1.48 3.65 0.85
CA LYS A 96 0.78 4.55 -0.08
C LYS A 96 -0.50 5.14 0.52
N LEU A 97 -1.27 4.35 1.29
CA LEU A 97 -2.44 4.85 2.02
C LEU A 97 -2.03 5.93 3.03
N SER A 98 -0.98 5.67 3.81
CA SER A 98 -0.44 6.64 4.77
C SER A 98 0.06 7.92 4.09
N GLN A 99 0.65 7.83 2.89
CA GLN A 99 1.07 9.01 2.13
C GLN A 99 -0.13 9.88 1.74
N ILE A 100 -1.24 9.28 1.29
CA ILE A 100 -2.48 10.01 0.97
C ILE A 100 -3.05 10.67 2.25
N GLU A 101 -3.09 9.94 3.36
CA GLU A 101 -3.56 10.47 4.63
C GLU A 101 -2.73 11.66 5.11
N ASN A 102 -1.41 11.58 5.02
CA ASN A 102 -0.50 12.67 5.36
C ASN A 102 -0.69 13.90 4.46
N CYS A 103 -0.93 13.73 3.16
CA CYS A 103 -1.28 14.83 2.26
C CYS A 103 -2.56 15.53 2.72
N LEU A 104 -3.57 14.76 3.12
CA LEU A 104 -4.83 15.32 3.63
C LEU A 104 -4.67 16.01 4.99
N ALA A 105 -3.80 15.49 5.85
CA ALA A 105 -3.52 16.13 7.15
C ALA A 105 -2.84 17.50 6.99
N GLY A 106 -1.95 17.63 5.98
CA GLY A 106 -1.27 18.89 5.65
C GLY A 106 -2.14 19.91 4.90
N TYR A 107 -3.27 19.48 4.35
CA TYR A 107 -4.15 20.38 3.60
C TYR A 107 -4.98 21.27 4.54
N LYS A 108 -4.77 22.58 4.46
CA LYS A 108 -5.57 23.59 5.15
C LYS A 108 -6.63 24.14 4.19
N ASN A 109 -7.88 23.99 4.55
CA ASN A 109 -9.00 24.53 3.78
C ASN A 109 -9.41 25.91 4.35
N GLU A 110 -8.74 26.97 3.90
CA GLU A 110 -9.03 28.35 4.32
C GLU A 110 -10.44 28.79 3.93
N VAL A 111 -11.00 28.20 2.88
CA VAL A 111 -12.36 28.53 2.38
C VAL A 111 -13.41 27.97 3.33
N SER A 112 -13.28 26.73 3.78
CA SER A 112 -14.23 26.10 4.71
C SER A 112 -14.26 26.83 6.06
N ASP A 113 -13.10 27.24 6.56
CA ASP A 113 -12.99 27.94 7.85
C ASP A 113 -13.64 29.35 7.78
N SER A 114 -13.53 30.01 6.63
CA SER A 114 -14.15 31.33 6.41
C SER A 114 -15.67 31.27 6.37
N PHE A 115 -16.25 30.15 5.95
CA PHE A 115 -17.70 29.96 5.80
C PHE A 115 -18.39 29.23 6.95
N ALA A 116 -17.63 28.68 7.90
CA ALA A 116 -18.20 27.97 9.06
C ALA A 116 -19.11 28.85 9.92
N ASN A 117 -18.94 30.17 9.86
CA ASN A 117 -19.71 31.16 10.63
C ASN A 117 -20.94 31.71 9.87
N MET A 118 -21.25 31.24 8.67
CA MET A 118 -22.43 31.73 7.94
C MET A 118 -23.70 30.99 8.32
N ASN A 119 -24.75 31.72 8.70
CA ASN A 119 -26.00 31.19 9.24
C ASN A 119 -27.09 30.91 8.18
N ILE A 120 -26.78 31.00 6.88
CA ILE A 120 -27.80 30.88 5.81
C ILE A 120 -27.60 29.53 5.08
N GLU A 121 -28.54 28.58 5.30
CA GLU A 121 -28.47 27.20 4.78
C GLU A 121 -28.39 27.12 3.24
N SER A 122 -29.16 27.95 2.54
CA SER A 122 -29.13 28.00 1.07
C SER A 122 -27.77 28.48 0.52
N MET A 123 -27.05 29.29 1.29
CA MET A 123 -25.74 29.79 0.93
C MET A 123 -24.66 28.72 1.20
N LYS A 124 -24.82 27.91 2.24
CA LYS A 124 -23.93 26.78 2.51
C LYS A 124 -23.94 25.74 1.39
N GLU A 125 -25.11 25.43 0.81
CA GLU A 125 -25.22 24.52 -0.33
C GLU A 125 -24.52 25.07 -1.57
N LEU A 126 -24.70 26.35 -1.87
CA LEU A 126 -24.02 27.01 -2.99
C LEU A 126 -22.48 27.00 -2.78
N LEU A 127 -22.02 27.19 -1.57
CA LEU A 127 -20.61 27.23 -1.22
C LEU A 127 -19.96 25.85 -1.25
N LYS A 128 -20.69 24.77 -0.93
CA LYS A 128 -20.20 23.40 -1.13
C LYS A 128 -19.73 23.15 -2.56
N THR A 129 -20.44 23.68 -3.56
CA THR A 129 -20.05 23.48 -4.97
C THR A 129 -18.76 24.20 -5.36
N LYS A 130 -18.30 25.15 -4.53
CA LYS A 130 -17.07 25.93 -4.75
C LYS A 130 -15.95 25.56 -3.79
N ASP A 131 -16.17 24.60 -2.88
CA ASP A 131 -15.18 24.14 -1.94
C ASP A 131 -14.11 23.30 -2.64
N PRO A 132 -12.86 23.77 -2.76
CA PRO A 132 -11.79 23.04 -3.43
C PRO A 132 -11.45 21.71 -2.75
N SER A 133 -11.78 21.53 -1.48
CA SER A 133 -11.54 20.28 -0.78
C SER A 133 -12.43 19.15 -1.28
N ILE A 134 -13.66 19.46 -1.70
CA ILE A 134 -14.56 18.47 -2.30
C ILE A 134 -13.98 17.94 -3.61
N MET A 135 -13.48 18.83 -4.46
CA MET A 135 -12.80 18.42 -5.69
C MET A 135 -11.56 17.59 -5.37
N LEU A 136 -10.77 17.98 -4.37
CA LEU A 136 -9.60 17.22 -3.93
C LEU A 136 -9.98 15.80 -3.51
N TYR A 137 -10.99 15.63 -2.63
CA TYR A 137 -11.38 14.29 -2.16
C TYR A 137 -11.91 13.41 -3.30
N ASN A 138 -12.72 13.96 -4.21
CA ASN A 138 -13.18 13.23 -5.38
C ASN A 138 -12.00 12.84 -6.31
N SER A 139 -11.04 13.74 -6.53
CA SER A 139 -9.85 13.51 -7.37
C SER A 139 -8.90 12.46 -6.77
N LEU A 140 -8.93 12.26 -5.46
CA LEU A 140 -8.13 11.26 -4.78
C LEU A 140 -8.76 9.85 -4.78
N MET A 141 -10.06 9.71 -5.11
CA MET A 141 -10.73 8.38 -5.17
C MET A 141 -10.05 7.38 -6.11
N PRO A 142 -9.59 7.76 -7.31
CA PRO A 142 -8.87 6.84 -8.20
C PRO A 142 -7.62 6.22 -7.56
N PHE A 143 -6.93 6.93 -6.65
CA PHE A 143 -5.74 6.41 -5.99
C PHE A 143 -6.06 5.26 -5.02
N LEU A 144 -7.21 5.32 -4.32
CA LEU A 144 -7.65 4.22 -3.44
C LEU A 144 -7.91 2.95 -4.25
N VAL A 145 -8.58 3.09 -5.41
CA VAL A 145 -8.84 1.96 -6.32
C VAL A 145 -7.53 1.43 -6.92
N ALA A 146 -6.61 2.32 -7.32
CA ALA A 146 -5.31 1.92 -7.84
C ALA A 146 -4.45 1.16 -6.81
N ILE A 147 -4.57 1.50 -5.51
CA ILE A 147 -3.89 0.75 -4.45
C ILE A 147 -4.49 -0.65 -4.30
N LEU A 148 -5.81 -0.80 -4.34
CA LEU A 148 -6.47 -2.11 -4.33
C LEU A 148 -6.08 -2.95 -5.55
N GLU A 149 -6.13 -2.36 -6.74
CA GLU A 149 -5.71 -3.00 -7.99
C GLU A 149 -4.26 -3.47 -7.92
N TYR A 150 -3.36 -2.59 -7.46
CA TYR A 150 -1.96 -2.93 -7.24
C TYR A 150 -1.81 -4.09 -6.26
N PHE A 151 -2.48 -4.03 -5.10
CA PHE A 151 -2.37 -5.06 -4.08
C PHE A 151 -2.83 -6.42 -4.61
N TYR A 152 -4.07 -6.51 -5.11
CA TYR A 152 -4.61 -7.78 -5.61
C TYR A 152 -3.87 -8.28 -6.85
N GLY A 153 -3.55 -7.40 -7.80
CA GLY A 153 -2.85 -7.77 -9.02
C GLY A 153 -1.43 -8.28 -8.75
N GLN A 154 -0.67 -7.58 -7.89
CA GLN A 154 0.70 -7.99 -7.56
C GLN A 154 0.75 -9.24 -6.68
N CYS A 155 -0.16 -9.39 -5.71
CA CYS A 155 -0.27 -10.63 -4.94
C CYS A 155 -0.60 -11.81 -5.87
N PHE A 156 -1.55 -11.65 -6.78
CA PHE A 156 -1.90 -12.68 -7.76
C PHE A 156 -0.70 -13.08 -8.62
N ALA A 157 0.01 -12.11 -9.22
CA ALA A 157 1.22 -12.36 -10.00
C ALA A 157 2.30 -13.08 -9.18
N ASN A 158 2.46 -12.71 -7.90
CA ASN A 158 3.42 -13.33 -7.00
C ASN A 158 3.06 -14.79 -6.69
N PHE A 159 1.77 -15.12 -6.49
CA PHE A 159 1.32 -16.50 -6.36
C PHE A 159 1.55 -17.30 -7.64
N ILE A 160 1.18 -16.79 -8.80
CA ILE A 160 1.45 -17.46 -10.09
C ILE A 160 2.94 -17.76 -10.26
N LYS A 161 3.80 -16.85 -9.80
CA LYS A 161 5.25 -17.01 -9.91
C LYS A 161 5.84 -18.09 -9.01
N TYR A 162 5.37 -18.20 -7.78
CA TYR A 162 6.05 -18.98 -6.74
C TYR A 162 5.22 -20.15 -6.18
N ASP A 163 3.89 -20.17 -6.37
CA ASP A 163 3.03 -21.26 -5.95
C ASP A 163 2.89 -22.28 -7.09
N THR A 164 3.32 -23.51 -6.83
CA THR A 164 3.31 -24.59 -7.84
C THR A 164 1.90 -24.97 -8.24
N ASN A 165 0.94 -24.97 -7.30
CA ASN A 165 -0.44 -25.35 -7.58
C ASN A 165 -1.11 -24.31 -8.49
N ALA A 166 -0.96 -23.01 -8.15
CA ALA A 166 -1.47 -21.91 -8.95
C ALA A 166 -0.89 -21.95 -10.38
N ARG A 167 0.41 -22.24 -10.50
CA ARG A 167 1.09 -22.35 -11.80
C ARG A 167 0.58 -23.55 -12.62
N ASN A 168 0.39 -24.70 -12.00
CA ASN A 168 -0.11 -25.88 -12.70
C ASN A 168 -1.53 -25.65 -13.25
N LEU A 169 -2.42 -25.04 -12.44
CA LEU A 169 -3.75 -24.66 -12.91
C LEU A 169 -3.71 -23.68 -14.09
N LEU A 170 -2.70 -22.82 -14.14
CA LEU A 170 -2.51 -21.89 -15.24
C LEU A 170 -2.03 -22.59 -16.53
N ILE A 171 -1.12 -23.56 -16.40
CA ILE A 171 -0.59 -24.33 -17.54
C ILE A 171 -1.71 -25.13 -18.23
N ASP A 172 -2.66 -25.64 -17.45
CA ASP A 172 -3.82 -26.38 -17.98
C ASP A 172 -4.78 -25.47 -18.76
N GLU A 173 -4.66 -24.14 -18.59
CA GLU A 173 -5.41 -23.17 -19.37
C GLU A 173 -4.65 -22.80 -20.64
N LYS A 174 -5.30 -22.95 -21.78
CA LYS A 174 -4.78 -22.50 -23.08
C LYS A 174 -4.88 -20.98 -23.20
N LEU A 175 -4.14 -20.23 -22.38
CA LEU A 175 -4.08 -18.78 -22.47
C LEU A 175 -3.39 -18.36 -23.78
N LYS A 176 -4.02 -17.43 -24.49
CA LYS A 176 -3.41 -16.82 -25.68
C LYS A 176 -2.64 -15.57 -25.23
N ILE A 177 -1.34 -15.55 -25.50
CA ILE A 177 -0.46 -14.39 -25.24
C ILE A 177 -0.22 -13.71 -26.59
N GLY A 178 -0.38 -12.39 -26.62
CA GLY A 178 -0.13 -11.57 -27.82
C GLY A 178 1.37 -11.50 -28.15
N ILE A 179 1.70 -11.28 -29.43
CA ILE A 179 3.11 -11.14 -29.87
C ILE A 179 3.79 -9.96 -29.16
N ALA A 180 3.07 -8.86 -28.97
CA ALA A 180 3.59 -7.68 -28.23
C ALA A 180 4.00 -8.04 -26.80
N ASP A 181 3.21 -8.87 -26.11
CA ASP A 181 3.49 -9.33 -24.76
C ASP A 181 4.72 -10.24 -24.72
N VAL A 182 4.87 -11.10 -25.73
CA VAL A 182 6.07 -11.96 -25.87
C VAL A 182 7.32 -11.10 -26.06
N ILE A 183 7.24 -10.05 -26.86
CA ILE A 183 8.36 -9.11 -27.07
C ILE A 183 8.70 -8.40 -25.74
N ALA A 184 7.71 -7.91 -25.00
CA ALA A 184 7.92 -7.24 -23.71
C ALA A 184 8.56 -8.19 -22.68
N ILE A 185 8.21 -9.48 -22.69
CA ILE A 185 8.89 -10.49 -21.85
C ILE A 185 10.35 -10.66 -22.25
N LEU A 186 10.64 -10.79 -23.56
CA LEU A 186 12.01 -10.95 -24.06
C LEU A 186 12.87 -9.72 -23.75
N GLN A 187 12.31 -8.54 -23.80
CA GLN A 187 12.96 -7.27 -23.45
C GLN A 187 13.09 -7.05 -21.94
N LYS A 188 12.54 -7.94 -21.12
CA LYS A 188 12.48 -7.85 -19.65
C LYS A 188 11.76 -6.60 -19.14
N GLU A 189 10.86 -6.06 -19.93
CA GLU A 189 9.99 -4.96 -19.53
C GLU A 189 8.88 -5.44 -18.60
N ASN A 190 8.28 -6.60 -18.92
CA ASN A 190 7.27 -7.27 -18.11
C ASN A 190 7.63 -8.74 -17.85
N SER A 191 7.16 -9.28 -16.74
CA SER A 191 7.24 -10.73 -16.51
C SER A 191 5.96 -11.42 -17.04
N LEU A 192 6.07 -12.71 -17.33
CA LEU A 192 4.92 -13.52 -17.77
C LEU A 192 3.76 -13.41 -16.75
N GLU A 193 4.07 -13.46 -15.47
CA GLU A 193 3.10 -13.42 -14.38
C GLU A 193 2.36 -12.09 -14.33
N GLN A 194 3.07 -10.98 -14.65
CA GLN A 194 2.45 -9.65 -14.74
C GLN A 194 1.50 -9.56 -15.93
N ILE A 195 1.87 -10.09 -17.09
CA ILE A 195 1.00 -10.12 -18.27
C ILE A 195 -0.26 -10.95 -17.99
N ILE A 196 -0.11 -12.09 -17.32
CA ILE A 196 -1.25 -12.91 -16.91
C ILE A 196 -2.14 -12.14 -15.93
N ALA A 197 -1.56 -11.48 -14.95
CA ALA A 197 -2.33 -10.64 -14.02
C ALA A 197 -3.09 -9.53 -14.75
N GLN A 198 -2.48 -8.87 -15.74
CA GLN A 198 -3.12 -7.82 -16.55
C GLN A 198 -4.30 -8.34 -17.39
N SER A 199 -4.40 -9.65 -17.67
CA SER A 199 -5.57 -10.22 -18.34
C SER A 199 -6.83 -10.23 -17.47
N TYR A 200 -6.71 -9.97 -16.17
CA TYR A 200 -7.80 -9.87 -15.21
C TYR A 200 -8.04 -8.41 -14.83
N ASN A 201 -9.32 -8.05 -14.67
CA ASN A 201 -9.69 -6.71 -14.22
C ASN A 201 -9.67 -6.64 -12.68
N PHE A 202 -8.55 -6.22 -12.08
CA PHE A 202 -8.43 -6.05 -10.63
C PHE A 202 -9.07 -4.76 -10.08
N GLN A 203 -9.76 -3.98 -10.92
CA GLN A 203 -10.63 -2.88 -10.49
C GLN A 203 -12.07 -3.33 -10.22
N ASN A 204 -12.36 -4.63 -10.35
CA ASN A 204 -13.69 -5.19 -10.15
C ASN A 204 -13.63 -6.36 -9.18
N LEU A 205 -14.43 -6.33 -8.11
CA LEU A 205 -14.42 -7.35 -7.05
C LEU A 205 -14.83 -8.75 -7.56
N ASP A 206 -15.76 -8.84 -8.49
CA ASP A 206 -16.16 -10.14 -9.07
C ASP A 206 -15.00 -10.77 -9.84
N SER A 207 -14.28 -9.95 -10.61
CA SER A 207 -13.11 -10.39 -11.37
C SER A 207 -11.96 -10.81 -10.44
N ILE A 208 -11.68 -10.02 -9.39
CA ILE A 208 -10.72 -10.37 -8.33
C ILE A 208 -11.11 -11.72 -7.72
N ASN A 209 -12.36 -11.85 -7.26
CA ASN A 209 -12.83 -13.06 -6.60
C ASN A 209 -12.74 -14.28 -7.51
N LYS A 210 -13.12 -14.13 -8.79
CA LYS A 210 -13.05 -15.20 -9.79
C LYS A 210 -11.60 -15.68 -9.99
N ALA A 211 -10.64 -14.77 -10.15
CA ALA A 211 -9.23 -15.11 -10.32
C ALA A 211 -8.67 -15.81 -9.07
N TYR A 212 -8.89 -15.22 -7.89
CA TYR A 212 -8.40 -15.76 -6.62
C TYR A 212 -9.05 -17.11 -6.26
N LYS A 213 -10.36 -17.26 -6.48
CA LYS A 213 -11.06 -18.51 -6.22
C LYS A 213 -10.58 -19.62 -7.14
N LYS A 214 -10.36 -19.31 -8.42
CA LYS A 214 -9.94 -20.27 -9.43
C LYS A 214 -8.52 -20.80 -9.20
N TYR A 215 -7.55 -19.91 -9.02
CA TYR A 215 -6.13 -20.30 -8.96
C TYR A 215 -5.60 -20.49 -7.55
N LEU A 216 -6.15 -19.78 -6.59
CA LEU A 216 -5.65 -19.77 -5.22
C LEU A 216 -6.61 -20.44 -4.23
N SER A 217 -7.80 -20.84 -4.69
CA SER A 217 -8.89 -21.35 -3.83
C SER A 217 -9.24 -20.37 -2.70
N ILE A 218 -9.17 -19.05 -2.96
CA ILE A 218 -9.46 -17.98 -2.00
C ILE A 218 -10.73 -17.27 -2.42
N ASP A 219 -11.73 -17.25 -1.53
CA ASP A 219 -12.97 -16.50 -1.72
C ASP A 219 -12.81 -15.10 -1.10
N VAL A 220 -12.36 -14.13 -1.91
CA VAL A 220 -12.12 -12.74 -1.47
C VAL A 220 -13.43 -12.09 -1.03
N MET A 221 -14.55 -12.37 -1.69
CA MET A 221 -15.84 -11.80 -1.29
C MET A 221 -16.27 -12.29 0.08
N SER A 222 -16.05 -13.59 0.38
CA SER A 222 -16.34 -14.13 1.71
C SER A 222 -15.51 -13.44 2.79
N ILE A 223 -14.20 -13.24 2.53
CA ILE A 223 -13.27 -12.56 3.44
C ILE A 223 -13.72 -11.12 3.71
N LEU A 224 -14.06 -10.37 2.65
CA LEU A 224 -14.49 -8.98 2.78
C LEU A 224 -15.93 -8.81 3.31
N SER A 225 -16.74 -9.86 3.30
CA SER A 225 -18.12 -9.84 3.86
C SER A 225 -18.15 -9.74 5.39
N GLU A 226 -17.02 -9.97 6.05
CA GLU A 226 -16.92 -9.83 7.50
C GLU A 226 -17.24 -8.41 7.97
N ARG A 227 -17.90 -8.33 9.14
CA ARG A 227 -18.13 -7.06 9.82
C ARG A 227 -16.88 -6.72 10.63
N LYS A 228 -16.31 -5.55 10.40
CA LYS A 228 -15.13 -5.06 11.13
C LYS A 228 -15.39 -3.68 11.72
N LYS A 229 -14.71 -3.40 12.82
CA LYS A 229 -14.70 -2.07 13.43
C LYS A 229 -13.62 -1.23 12.74
N VAL A 230 -14.06 -0.23 11.98
CA VAL A 230 -13.19 0.74 11.29
C VAL A 230 -13.56 2.13 11.81
N ASN A 231 -12.59 2.90 12.27
CA ASN A 231 -12.80 4.25 12.83
C ASN A 231 -13.99 4.34 13.80
N ARG A 232 -14.06 3.40 14.75
CA ARG A 232 -15.13 3.27 15.77
C ARG A 232 -16.52 2.87 15.23
N LYS A 233 -16.68 2.66 13.92
CA LYS A 233 -17.94 2.21 13.29
C LYS A 233 -17.83 0.74 12.89
N ILE A 234 -18.91 -0.02 13.07
CA ILE A 234 -18.98 -1.40 12.55
C ILE A 234 -19.48 -1.33 11.12
N ILE A 235 -18.67 -1.76 10.16
CA ILE A 235 -18.98 -1.76 8.74
C ILE A 235 -18.91 -3.17 8.15
N ARG A 236 -19.58 -3.38 7.02
CA ARG A 236 -19.32 -4.50 6.11
C ARG A 236 -18.30 -4.04 5.08
N VAL A 237 -17.07 -4.57 5.15
CA VAL A 237 -15.96 -4.12 4.34
C VAL A 237 -16.28 -4.25 2.85
N LEU A 238 -16.86 -5.38 2.42
CA LEU A 238 -17.26 -5.61 1.03
C LEU A 238 -18.17 -4.48 0.47
N VAL A 239 -19.18 -4.08 1.23
CA VAL A 239 -20.14 -3.04 0.81
C VAL A 239 -19.40 -1.71 0.66
N LYS A 240 -18.53 -1.38 1.61
CA LYS A 240 -17.78 -0.12 1.56
C LYS A 240 -16.73 -0.08 0.45
N ILE A 241 -16.08 -1.20 0.13
CA ILE A 241 -15.19 -1.29 -1.02
C ILE A 241 -15.97 -1.10 -2.33
N GLN A 242 -17.18 -1.69 -2.44
CA GLN A 242 -18.03 -1.47 -3.62
C GLN A 242 -18.42 0.01 -3.76
N GLU A 243 -18.80 0.69 -2.67
CA GLU A 243 -19.07 2.14 -2.69
C GLU A 243 -17.88 2.95 -3.22
N ILE A 244 -16.63 2.58 -2.83
CA ILE A 244 -15.40 3.25 -3.31
C ILE A 244 -15.22 3.03 -4.81
N LEU A 245 -15.41 1.80 -5.29
CA LEU A 245 -15.30 1.46 -6.71
C LEU A 245 -16.35 2.21 -7.55
N ASP A 246 -17.60 2.26 -7.08
CA ASP A 246 -18.69 2.95 -7.74
C ASP A 246 -18.49 4.48 -7.75
N ALA A 247 -18.01 5.04 -6.65
CA ALA A 247 -17.70 6.47 -6.56
C ALA A 247 -16.57 6.85 -7.53
N ARG A 248 -15.51 6.05 -7.62
CA ARG A 248 -14.44 6.24 -8.61
C ARG A 248 -14.98 6.14 -10.04
N HIS A 249 -15.83 5.14 -10.32
CA HIS A 249 -16.39 4.93 -11.65
C HIS A 249 -17.17 6.17 -12.10
N ARG A 250 -18.09 6.64 -11.26
CA ARG A 250 -18.90 7.85 -11.54
C ARG A 250 -18.02 9.08 -11.73
N PHE A 251 -17.05 9.31 -10.85
CA PHE A 251 -16.16 10.47 -10.96
C PHE A 251 -15.34 10.45 -12.26
N VAL A 252 -14.74 9.30 -12.62
CA VAL A 252 -13.82 9.22 -13.77
C VAL A 252 -14.56 9.19 -15.11
N HIS A 253 -15.71 8.51 -15.20
CA HIS A 253 -16.40 8.28 -16.46
C HIS A 253 -17.60 9.20 -16.69
N GLU A 254 -18.23 9.67 -15.62
CA GLU A 254 -19.44 10.48 -15.68
C GLU A 254 -19.19 11.93 -15.20
N LEU A 255 -17.98 12.22 -14.67
CA LEU A 255 -17.64 13.50 -14.04
C LEU A 255 -18.61 13.87 -12.91
N ASP A 256 -19.22 12.85 -12.26
CA ASP A 256 -20.13 13.03 -11.15
C ASP A 256 -19.35 13.33 -9.87
N ILE A 257 -19.47 14.56 -9.39
CA ILE A 257 -18.78 15.05 -8.20
C ILE A 257 -19.69 14.83 -6.98
N ASN A 258 -19.21 14.03 -6.03
CA ASN A 258 -19.89 13.86 -4.76
C ASN A 258 -19.66 15.06 -3.84
N TYR A 259 -20.60 16.01 -3.86
CA TYR A 259 -20.54 17.22 -3.01
C TYR A 259 -20.71 16.95 -1.50
N ASN A 260 -21.08 15.73 -1.10
CA ASN A 260 -21.22 15.32 0.30
C ASN A 260 -19.98 14.55 0.82
N LEU A 261 -18.96 14.40 -0.01
CA LEU A 261 -17.73 13.71 0.40
C LEU A 261 -16.88 14.61 1.32
N THR A 262 -17.00 14.34 2.62
CA THR A 262 -16.23 15.06 3.64
C THR A 262 -14.84 14.46 3.84
N LYS A 263 -13.93 15.22 4.46
CA LYS A 263 -12.61 14.73 4.88
C LYS A 263 -12.73 13.44 5.69
N GLN A 264 -13.65 13.42 6.67
CA GLN A 264 -13.85 12.23 7.52
C GLN A 264 -14.36 11.02 6.72
N ALA A 265 -15.28 11.23 5.79
CA ALA A 265 -15.77 10.15 4.92
C ALA A 265 -14.63 9.58 4.05
N TYR A 266 -13.75 10.45 3.55
CA TYR A 266 -12.59 10.00 2.78
C TYR A 266 -11.56 9.25 3.65
N LEU A 267 -11.30 9.70 4.87
CA LEU A 267 -10.46 8.97 5.83
C LEU A 267 -11.07 7.61 6.20
N ASP A 268 -12.40 7.52 6.32
CA ASP A 268 -13.10 6.25 6.53
C ASP A 268 -12.91 5.31 5.31
N TYR A 269 -12.82 5.83 4.09
CA TYR A 269 -12.49 5.05 2.90
C TYR A 269 -11.05 4.54 2.91
N ILE A 270 -10.07 5.39 3.28
CA ILE A 270 -8.66 4.97 3.46
C ILE A 270 -8.60 3.79 4.45
N ALA A 271 -9.16 3.95 5.64
CA ALA A 271 -9.17 2.91 6.67
C ALA A 271 -9.92 1.64 6.23
N THR A 272 -10.93 1.76 5.35
CA THR A 272 -11.64 0.61 4.78
C THR A 272 -10.75 -0.16 3.79
N VAL A 273 -10.01 0.53 2.93
CA VAL A 273 -9.06 -0.08 2.00
C VAL A 273 -7.93 -0.79 2.77
N GLU A 274 -7.39 -0.15 3.80
CA GLU A 274 -6.42 -0.76 4.70
C GLU A 274 -6.97 -2.03 5.34
N CYS A 275 -8.17 -1.97 5.90
CA CYS A 275 -8.84 -3.13 6.48
C CYS A 275 -9.03 -4.28 5.48
N ALA A 276 -9.38 -3.99 4.22
CA ALA A 276 -9.52 -5.00 3.17
C ALA A 276 -8.17 -5.69 2.86
N ILE A 277 -7.08 -4.94 2.79
CA ILE A 277 -5.73 -5.46 2.61
C ILE A 277 -5.36 -6.37 3.78
N LEU A 278 -5.55 -5.90 5.02
CA LEU A 278 -5.21 -6.64 6.23
C LEU A 278 -6.03 -7.94 6.37
N LEU A 279 -7.32 -7.93 6.06
CA LEU A 279 -8.16 -9.14 6.05
C LEU A 279 -7.68 -10.17 5.03
N THR A 280 -7.29 -9.71 3.85
CA THR A 280 -6.77 -10.59 2.80
C THR A 280 -5.41 -11.18 3.22
N VAL A 281 -4.52 -10.37 3.79
CA VAL A 281 -3.24 -10.85 4.33
C VAL A 281 -3.46 -11.86 5.46
N GLU A 282 -4.42 -11.61 6.35
CA GLU A 282 -4.75 -12.55 7.43
C GLU A 282 -5.23 -13.89 6.88
N SER A 283 -6.04 -13.88 5.83
CA SER A 283 -6.44 -15.11 5.11
C SER A 283 -5.23 -15.88 4.53
N PHE A 284 -4.21 -15.18 4.06
CA PHE A 284 -2.97 -15.82 3.60
C PHE A 284 -2.19 -16.42 4.78
N LYS A 285 -2.12 -15.74 5.92
CA LYS A 285 -1.48 -16.26 7.16
C LYS A 285 -2.18 -17.52 7.67
N GLN A 286 -3.52 -17.56 7.66
CA GLN A 286 -4.30 -18.74 8.04
C GLN A 286 -4.02 -19.97 7.16
N ARG A 287 -3.46 -19.77 5.98
CA ARG A 287 -2.98 -20.83 5.07
C ARG A 287 -1.51 -21.21 5.31
N GLY A 288 -0.91 -20.70 6.35
CA GLY A 288 0.45 -21.03 6.77
C GLY A 288 1.55 -20.15 6.20
N LEU A 289 1.21 -19.07 5.47
CA LEU A 289 2.21 -18.11 4.98
C LEU A 289 2.66 -17.17 6.10
N LYS A 290 3.95 -16.97 6.20
CA LYS A 290 4.54 -15.96 7.10
C LYS A 290 4.56 -14.62 6.37
N ILE A 291 3.80 -13.65 6.86
CA ILE A 291 3.69 -12.33 6.24
C ILE A 291 3.89 -11.30 7.34
N GLU A 292 4.82 -10.38 7.13
CA GLU A 292 5.05 -9.23 8.00
C GLU A 292 4.81 -7.95 7.22
N ILE A 293 4.09 -7.01 7.83
CA ILE A 293 3.77 -5.70 7.27
C ILE A 293 4.53 -4.66 8.08
N ASP A 294 5.37 -3.89 7.41
CA ASP A 294 6.04 -2.74 8.01
C ASP A 294 5.07 -1.53 8.00
N HIS A 295 4.87 -0.93 9.16
CA HIS A 295 4.08 0.30 9.36
C HIS A 295 4.96 1.53 9.39
#